data_1ef33f29124be483f5780227630b4fd8
#
_entry.id   1ef33f29124be483f5780227630b4fd8
#
_cell.length_a   1.000
_cell.length_b   1.000
_cell.length_c   1.000
_cell.angle_alpha   90.00
_cell.angle_beta   90.00
_cell.angle_gamma   90.00
#
_symmetry.space_group_name_H-M   'P 1'
#
loop_
_entity.id
_entity.type
_entity.pdbx_description
1 polymer ?
#
loop_
_entity_poly.entity_id
_entity_poly.type
_entity_poly.pdbx_seq_one_letter_code
_entity_poly.pdbx_strand_id
1 'polypeptide(L)'
;MAEESSEFQNTQGLAHAPESNEREIIDRSIFDVGNTSMKPERANKEAYSTYSRVEHKPTRREIWAWYAYELCSYFVHTVLIPVVFSLIIGQIVEEPTEPLQGWSESAKGLACKINEMKLYERLTQRSISVGNSKVSPLEWTSISWAIGLVLAAPALRSISTNLDQGQNLQVFAGAATAIGALFCLPVGFFKVTWIFPIYIAPVVAAIIVAAASHTRHHGLMIRGFSGTTIQRHQFPDRRGVSSWLSLYATAAGCLGSAVIAAFVYYMLRIQDIFTGLWVVSIFSGLKWLAGIVHVFTLRPGEASTSPSPTNHFLSIFKYHHGLGSLIIVGLSSFTSMCIFTGGVLYLVGQLCLKPVFLLYFWLIYFIFPSVSLPLLQPIQLVFKANAVKMHLLGLILSLVTSGTGFQFRKENWQRHHILIFAAVQSTSAGVLHAFGRVLLMDCSPAGKEGAFAVWYSWVKMVGTCLGFAIASGAAAGNVGTSFATAFCTAAVAMVISIYANISDVGGAVAAGLVSEEGETASTITKGLDESDSMSMSMSNVDGNAKKQAVGEEAA
;
A
#
# COMPACT_ATOMS: atom_id res chain seq x y z
N MET A 1 53.76 -4.15 -11.84
CA MET A 1 54.03 -2.82 -11.29
C MET A 1 52.99 -2.61 -10.22
N ALA A 2 53.44 -2.91 -9.04
CA ALA A 2 53.43 -2.23 -7.73
C ALA A 2 52.00 -1.96 -7.23
N GLU A 3 51.40 -2.73 -6.35
CA GLU A 3 51.62 -2.81 -4.88
C GLU A 3 51.59 -1.45 -4.22
N GLU A 4 50.49 -1.17 -3.50
CA GLU A 4 50.55 -0.44 -2.24
C GLU A 4 49.35 -0.88 -1.35
N SER A 5 49.69 -1.71 -0.38
CA SER A 5 48.90 -2.08 0.78
C SER A 5 49.04 -0.99 1.86
N SER A 6 47.93 -0.59 2.46
CA SER A 6 47.96 0.08 3.76
C SER A 6 46.96 -0.55 4.71
N GLU A 7 47.55 -1.26 5.68
CA GLU A 7 46.92 -1.70 6.94
C GLU A 7 46.31 -0.53 7.68
N PHE A 8 45.07 -0.72 8.13
CA PHE A 8 44.50 0.10 9.20
C PHE A 8 44.12 -0.81 10.38
N GLN A 9 44.84 -0.63 11.44
CA GLN A 9 44.72 -1.36 12.69
C GLN A 9 43.39 -1.14 13.38
N ASN A 10 42.84 -2.26 13.80
CA ASN A 10 41.71 -2.47 14.66
C ASN A 10 42.01 -2.02 16.10
N THR A 11 41.27 -1.11 16.66
CA THR A 11 41.21 -0.89 18.11
C THR A 11 39.79 -1.21 18.59
N GLN A 12 39.60 -2.45 19.05
CA GLN A 12 38.41 -2.84 19.81
C GLN A 12 38.50 -2.25 21.22
N GLY A 13 37.62 -1.33 21.52
CA GLY A 13 37.30 -0.91 22.89
C GLY A 13 36.00 -1.59 23.31
N LEU A 14 36.08 -2.69 24.06
CA LEU A 14 34.96 -3.29 24.77
C LEU A 14 34.52 -2.31 25.88
N ALA A 15 33.39 -1.69 25.72
CA ALA A 15 32.69 -1.05 26.83
C ALA A 15 31.70 -2.06 27.44
N HIS A 16 32.02 -2.55 28.62
CA HIS A 16 31.09 -3.27 29.47
C HIS A 16 29.98 -2.33 29.96
N ALA A 17 28.75 -2.59 29.56
CA ALA A 17 27.57 -1.94 30.11
C ALA A 17 27.12 -2.65 31.40
N PRO A 18 26.70 -1.95 32.46
CA PRO A 18 26.29 -2.57 33.71
C PRO A 18 24.91 -3.23 33.61
N GLU A 19 24.89 -4.54 33.75
CA GLU A 19 23.69 -5.41 33.66
C GLU A 19 22.63 -5.21 34.77
N SER A 20 22.91 -4.41 35.79
CA SER A 20 22.02 -4.28 36.96
C SER A 20 20.87 -3.29 36.79
N ASN A 21 20.95 -2.33 35.88
CA ASN A 21 19.89 -1.32 35.69
C ASN A 21 18.73 -1.77 34.78
N GLU A 22 18.92 -2.78 33.96
CA GLU A 22 17.87 -3.24 33.03
C GLU A 22 16.73 -3.98 33.73
N ARG A 23 16.98 -4.74 34.79
CA ARG A 23 15.94 -5.50 35.51
C ARG A 23 14.98 -4.59 36.27
N GLU A 24 15.47 -3.52 36.90
CA GLU A 24 14.64 -2.59 37.68
C GLU A 24 13.72 -1.73 36.80
N ILE A 25 14.14 -1.46 35.55
CA ILE A 25 13.36 -0.72 34.56
C ILE A 25 12.26 -1.58 33.93
N ILE A 26 12.50 -2.89 33.77
CA ILE A 26 11.52 -3.85 33.24
C ILE A 26 10.40 -4.08 34.25
N ASP A 27 10.68 -4.17 35.54
CA ASP A 27 9.66 -4.38 36.59
C ASP A 27 8.74 -3.17 36.78
N ARG A 28 9.26 -1.94 36.68
CA ARG A 28 8.40 -0.73 36.72
C ARG A 28 7.48 -0.60 35.50
N SER A 29 7.85 -1.19 34.35
CA SER A 29 7.03 -1.12 33.12
C SER A 29 5.80 -2.05 33.14
N ILE A 30 5.81 -3.08 34.01
CA ILE A 30 4.73 -4.08 34.09
C ILE A 30 3.56 -3.57 34.97
N PHE A 31 3.81 -2.69 35.92
CA PHE A 31 2.78 -2.19 36.86
C PHE A 31 1.93 -1.02 36.33
N ASP A 32 2.29 -0.38 35.22
CA ASP A 32 1.58 0.79 34.68
C ASP A 32 0.62 0.43 33.51
N VAL A 33 -0.02 -0.73 33.60
CA VAL A 33 -0.98 -1.26 32.59
C VAL A 33 -2.30 -0.46 32.58
N GLY A 34 -2.50 0.51 33.48
CA GLY A 34 -3.74 1.27 33.63
C GLY A 34 -3.97 2.44 32.66
N ASN A 35 -2.96 2.92 31.94
CA ASN A 35 -3.11 4.06 31.04
C ASN A 35 -2.87 3.66 29.58
N THR A 36 -3.93 3.50 28.84
CA THR A 36 -4.03 2.97 27.47
C THR A 36 -3.47 3.87 26.38
N SER A 37 -2.89 5.01 26.64
CA SER A 37 -2.15 5.80 25.65
C SER A 37 -0.66 5.53 25.81
N MET A 38 -0.05 4.79 24.87
CA MET A 38 1.40 4.67 24.81
C MET A 38 2.03 6.06 24.74
N LYS A 39 2.74 6.47 25.80
CA LYS A 39 3.52 7.70 25.77
C LYS A 39 4.60 7.57 24.68
N PRO A 40 4.93 8.64 23.95
CA PRO A 40 5.99 8.63 22.91
C PRO A 40 7.31 8.04 23.40
N GLU A 41 7.68 8.29 24.66
CA GLU A 41 8.86 7.74 25.33
C GLU A 41 8.91 6.21 25.36
N ARG A 42 7.77 5.57 25.58
CA ARG A 42 7.67 4.11 25.63
C ARG A 42 7.80 3.48 24.23
N ALA A 43 7.21 4.12 23.23
CA ALA A 43 7.34 3.70 21.84
C ALA A 43 8.76 3.88 21.33
N ASN A 44 9.43 4.98 21.69
CA ASN A 44 10.84 5.23 21.41
C ASN A 44 11.72 4.13 22.02
N LYS A 45 11.55 3.84 23.31
CA LYS A 45 12.36 2.84 24.02
C LYS A 45 12.14 1.42 23.46
N GLU A 46 10.90 1.07 23.14
CA GLU A 46 10.57 -0.23 22.52
C GLU A 46 11.14 -0.34 21.09
N ALA A 47 11.13 0.75 20.30
CA ALA A 47 11.72 0.80 18.98
C ALA A 47 13.26 0.71 19.01
N TYR A 48 13.91 1.38 19.97
CA TYR A 48 15.37 1.33 20.11
C TYR A 48 15.89 0.01 20.67
N SER A 49 15.22 -0.60 21.63
CA SER A 49 15.68 -1.85 22.22
C SER A 49 15.57 -3.05 21.26
N THR A 50 14.73 -2.93 20.25
CA THR A 50 14.44 -4.03 19.31
C THR A 50 15.22 -3.90 17.98
N TYR A 51 15.76 -2.73 17.67
CA TYR A 51 16.39 -2.46 16.37
C TYR A 51 17.81 -1.95 16.54
N SER A 52 18.78 -2.85 16.35
CA SER A 52 20.21 -2.54 16.47
C SER A 52 20.88 -2.20 15.14
N ARG A 53 20.18 -2.31 14.01
CA ARG A 53 20.77 -2.21 12.68
C ARG A 53 20.76 -0.80 12.13
N VAL A 54 21.91 -0.35 11.63
CA VAL A 54 22.04 0.87 10.81
C VAL A 54 21.69 0.51 9.36
N GLU A 55 20.62 1.12 8.83
CA GLU A 55 20.24 0.92 7.44
C GLU A 55 21.23 1.63 6.50
N HIS A 56 21.76 0.87 5.54
CA HIS A 56 22.62 1.45 4.51
C HIS A 56 21.82 2.29 3.52
N LYS A 57 22.43 3.38 3.04
CA LYS A 57 21.82 4.22 2.00
C LYS A 57 21.47 3.37 0.76
N PRO A 58 20.24 3.50 0.22
CA PRO A 58 19.83 2.74 -0.95
C PRO A 58 20.67 3.05 -2.18
N THR A 59 21.02 2.03 -2.92
CA THR A 59 21.73 2.17 -4.19
C THR A 59 20.78 2.58 -5.32
N ARG A 60 21.30 3.20 -6.37
CA ARG A 60 20.48 3.51 -7.56
C ARG A 60 19.82 2.26 -8.17
N ARG A 61 20.52 1.12 -8.18
CA ARG A 61 20.00 -0.16 -8.70
C ARG A 61 18.80 -0.64 -7.89
N GLU A 62 18.85 -0.50 -6.57
CA GLU A 62 17.77 -0.85 -5.66
C GLU A 62 16.51 0.00 -5.92
N ILE A 63 16.67 1.31 -6.09
CA ILE A 63 15.57 2.23 -6.41
C ILE A 63 14.94 1.89 -7.77
N TRP A 64 15.75 1.65 -8.80
CA TRP A 64 15.24 1.28 -10.13
C TRP A 64 14.53 -0.07 -10.11
N ALA A 65 15.05 -1.08 -9.41
CA ALA A 65 14.40 -2.38 -9.26
C ALA A 65 13.06 -2.25 -8.51
N TRP A 66 12.99 -1.35 -7.53
CA TRP A 66 11.77 -1.05 -6.78
C TRP A 66 10.71 -0.39 -7.68
N TYR A 67 11.08 0.56 -8.55
CA TYR A 67 10.17 1.13 -9.55
C TYR A 67 9.75 0.10 -10.60
N ALA A 68 10.67 -0.76 -11.03
CA ALA A 68 10.38 -1.83 -11.99
C ALA A 68 9.34 -2.82 -11.45
N TYR A 69 9.34 -3.10 -10.14
CA TYR A 69 8.29 -3.94 -9.54
C TYR A 69 6.90 -3.30 -9.71
N GLU A 70 6.73 -2.02 -9.38
CA GLU A 70 5.44 -1.33 -9.55
C GLU A 70 5.02 -1.30 -11.04
N LEU A 71 5.95 -0.99 -11.94
CA LEU A 71 5.71 -1.03 -13.38
C LEU A 71 5.20 -2.40 -13.83
N CYS A 72 5.69 -3.48 -13.22
CA CYS A 72 5.35 -4.85 -13.60
C CYS A 72 4.15 -5.44 -12.86
N SER A 73 3.70 -4.88 -11.73
CA SER A 73 2.68 -5.50 -10.86
C SER A 73 1.42 -4.66 -10.64
N TYR A 74 1.49 -3.33 -10.76
CA TYR A 74 0.37 -2.44 -10.44
C TYR A 74 -0.90 -2.74 -11.22
N PHE A 75 -0.78 -3.15 -12.48
CA PHE A 75 -1.91 -3.49 -13.34
C PHE A 75 -2.71 -4.72 -12.87
N VAL A 76 -2.16 -5.58 -12.02
CA VAL A 76 -2.82 -6.84 -11.60
C VAL A 76 -4.14 -6.55 -10.92
N HIS A 77 -4.16 -5.66 -9.93
CA HIS A 77 -5.38 -5.30 -9.21
C HIS A 77 -6.18 -4.16 -9.84
N THR A 78 -5.61 -3.44 -10.81
CA THR A 78 -6.30 -2.32 -11.47
C THR A 78 -6.92 -2.71 -12.81
N VAL A 79 -6.34 -3.65 -13.53
CA VAL A 79 -6.78 -4.04 -14.88
C VAL A 79 -7.03 -5.55 -15.01
N LEU A 80 -6.08 -6.38 -14.58
CA LEU A 80 -6.15 -7.82 -14.84
C LEU A 80 -7.37 -8.46 -14.16
N ILE A 81 -7.49 -8.30 -12.85
CA ILE A 81 -8.60 -8.93 -12.10
C ILE A 81 -9.94 -8.28 -12.45
N PRO A 82 -10.13 -6.95 -12.31
CA PRO A 82 -11.45 -6.36 -12.47
C PRO A 82 -11.93 -6.32 -13.92
N VAL A 83 -11.04 -6.32 -14.89
CA VAL A 83 -11.39 -6.10 -16.27
C VAL A 83 -11.12 -7.31 -17.15
N VAL A 84 -9.86 -7.75 -17.24
CA VAL A 84 -9.50 -8.82 -18.18
C VAL A 84 -10.19 -10.12 -17.81
N PHE A 85 -10.17 -10.51 -16.53
CA PHE A 85 -10.84 -11.75 -16.09
C PHE A 85 -12.36 -11.64 -16.20
N SER A 86 -12.96 -10.50 -15.85
CA SER A 86 -14.40 -10.30 -16.02
C SER A 86 -14.82 -10.39 -17.49
N LEU A 87 -14.02 -9.82 -18.40
CA LEU A 87 -14.27 -9.94 -19.85
C LEU A 87 -14.11 -11.38 -20.35
N ILE A 88 -13.10 -12.11 -19.89
CA ILE A 88 -12.92 -13.52 -20.28
C ILE A 88 -14.11 -14.37 -19.80
N ILE A 89 -14.52 -14.20 -18.55
CA ILE A 89 -15.71 -14.88 -18.00
C ILE A 89 -16.94 -14.54 -18.83
N GLY A 90 -17.14 -13.26 -19.17
CA GLY A 90 -18.23 -12.81 -20.02
C GLY A 90 -18.22 -13.43 -21.44
N GLN A 91 -17.05 -13.79 -21.99
CA GLN A 91 -16.97 -14.47 -23.29
C GLN A 91 -17.28 -15.98 -23.22
N ILE A 92 -17.14 -16.58 -22.03
CA ILE A 92 -17.43 -18.02 -21.82
C ILE A 92 -18.92 -18.26 -21.57
N VAL A 93 -19.60 -17.29 -20.98
CA VAL A 93 -21.04 -17.37 -20.69
C VAL A 93 -21.86 -17.31 -21.99
N GLU A 94 -23.00 -17.99 -22.00
CA GLU A 94 -23.96 -17.98 -23.11
C GLU A 94 -24.34 -16.55 -23.53
N GLU A 95 -24.60 -16.36 -24.80
CA GLU A 95 -25.07 -15.07 -25.30
C GLU A 95 -26.37 -14.67 -24.63
N PRO A 96 -26.49 -13.41 -24.18
CA PRO A 96 -27.73 -12.95 -23.60
C PRO A 96 -28.86 -13.03 -24.63
N THR A 97 -30.00 -13.54 -24.21
CA THR A 97 -31.20 -13.60 -25.05
C THR A 97 -31.67 -12.20 -25.40
N GLU A 98 -32.11 -12.02 -26.63
CA GLU A 98 -32.67 -10.75 -27.08
C GLU A 98 -33.88 -10.38 -26.24
N PRO A 99 -33.99 -9.15 -25.71
CA PRO A 99 -35.20 -8.69 -25.00
C PRO A 99 -36.41 -8.74 -25.93
N LEU A 100 -37.61 -9.02 -25.39
CA LEU A 100 -38.86 -9.03 -26.15
C LEU A 100 -39.14 -7.76 -26.95
N GLN A 101 -38.58 -6.62 -26.51
CA GLN A 101 -38.71 -5.30 -27.16
C GLN A 101 -37.57 -5.02 -28.17
N GLY A 102 -36.64 -5.98 -28.38
CA GLY A 102 -35.44 -5.77 -29.19
C GLY A 102 -34.34 -5.00 -28.44
N TRP A 103 -33.09 -5.15 -28.91
CA TRP A 103 -31.93 -4.43 -28.34
C TRP A 103 -31.98 -2.91 -28.51
N SER A 104 -32.71 -2.44 -29.54
CA SER A 104 -32.87 -1.02 -29.85
C SER A 104 -33.82 -0.29 -28.88
N GLU A 105 -34.74 -0.99 -28.23
CA GLU A 105 -35.75 -0.46 -27.34
C GLU A 105 -35.50 -0.80 -25.86
N SER A 106 -34.35 -1.41 -25.56
CA SER A 106 -34.05 -1.74 -24.16
C SER A 106 -34.11 -0.46 -23.31
N ALA A 107 -34.74 -0.58 -22.14
CA ALA A 107 -35.30 0.45 -21.24
C ALA A 107 -34.41 1.66 -20.86
N LYS A 108 -33.29 1.90 -21.49
CA LYS A 108 -32.37 2.99 -21.20
C LYS A 108 -32.45 4.16 -22.20
N GLY A 109 -33.29 4.07 -23.21
CA GLY A 109 -33.62 5.22 -24.10
C GLY A 109 -32.44 5.79 -24.92
N LEU A 110 -31.33 5.05 -25.02
CA LEU A 110 -30.15 5.44 -25.77
C LEU A 110 -30.04 4.59 -27.03
N ALA A 111 -29.75 5.22 -28.17
CA ALA A 111 -29.54 4.58 -29.47
C ALA A 111 -28.20 3.82 -29.50
N CYS A 112 -28.09 2.76 -28.68
CA CYS A 112 -26.91 1.91 -28.59
C CYS A 112 -26.88 0.92 -29.75
N LYS A 113 -25.69 0.61 -30.26
CA LYS A 113 -25.52 -0.47 -31.22
C LYS A 113 -25.65 -1.83 -30.51
N ILE A 114 -26.20 -2.81 -31.21
CA ILE A 114 -26.43 -4.17 -30.70
C ILE A 114 -25.18 -4.77 -30.02
N ASN A 115 -23.99 -4.59 -30.60
CA ASN A 115 -22.75 -5.17 -30.04
C ASN A 115 -22.35 -4.54 -28.69
N GLU A 116 -22.63 -3.27 -28.48
CA GLU A 116 -22.32 -2.56 -27.24
C GLU A 116 -23.28 -2.99 -26.12
N MET A 117 -24.56 -3.13 -26.46
CA MET A 117 -25.57 -3.66 -25.56
C MET A 117 -25.29 -5.12 -25.17
N LYS A 118 -24.94 -5.95 -26.15
CA LYS A 118 -24.55 -7.36 -25.89
C LYS A 118 -23.38 -7.46 -24.94
N LEU A 119 -22.33 -6.62 -25.07
CA LEU A 119 -21.19 -6.62 -24.15
C LEU A 119 -21.62 -6.24 -22.72
N TYR A 120 -22.42 -5.20 -22.57
CA TYR A 120 -22.93 -4.77 -21.28
C TYR A 120 -23.78 -5.83 -20.61
N GLU A 121 -24.74 -6.40 -21.35
CA GLU A 121 -25.61 -7.47 -20.83
C GLU A 121 -24.80 -8.73 -20.48
N ARG A 122 -23.82 -9.14 -21.29
CA ARG A 122 -22.92 -10.26 -20.96
C ARG A 122 -22.22 -10.08 -19.62
N LEU A 123 -21.79 -8.86 -19.30
CA LEU A 123 -21.07 -8.57 -18.05
C LEU A 123 -21.99 -8.48 -16.84
N THR A 124 -23.22 -7.96 -17.03
CA THR A 124 -24.14 -7.61 -15.94
C THR A 124 -25.26 -8.60 -15.72
N GLN A 125 -25.63 -9.39 -16.74
CA GLN A 125 -26.70 -10.37 -16.64
C GLN A 125 -26.27 -11.54 -15.74
N ARG A 126 -27.16 -11.95 -14.85
CA ARG A 126 -26.97 -13.11 -13.96
C ARG A 126 -27.19 -14.42 -14.70
N SER A 127 -26.15 -14.93 -15.33
CA SER A 127 -26.16 -16.11 -16.20
C SER A 127 -25.43 -17.31 -15.62
N ILE A 128 -24.53 -17.11 -14.64
CA ILE A 128 -23.73 -18.18 -14.02
C ILE A 128 -24.51 -18.76 -12.85
N SER A 129 -24.84 -20.07 -12.90
CA SER A 129 -25.52 -20.77 -11.82
C SER A 129 -24.54 -21.18 -10.72
N VAL A 130 -24.80 -20.75 -9.48
CA VAL A 130 -24.02 -21.10 -8.29
C VAL A 130 -25.01 -21.61 -7.24
N GLY A 131 -25.12 -22.93 -7.11
CA GLY A 131 -26.16 -23.53 -6.28
C GLY A 131 -27.55 -23.09 -6.73
N ASN A 132 -28.33 -22.50 -5.82
CA ASN A 132 -29.68 -22.00 -6.10
C ASN A 132 -29.74 -20.55 -6.59
N SER A 133 -28.60 -19.90 -6.73
CA SER A 133 -28.50 -18.48 -7.13
C SER A 133 -27.86 -18.34 -8.50
N LYS A 134 -28.21 -17.27 -9.20
CA LYS A 134 -27.51 -16.86 -10.42
C LYS A 134 -26.72 -15.59 -10.17
N VAL A 135 -25.48 -15.55 -10.66
CA VAL A 135 -24.57 -14.40 -10.54
C VAL A 135 -24.09 -13.95 -11.92
N SER A 136 -23.74 -12.69 -12.03
CA SER A 136 -23.14 -12.12 -13.25
C SER A 136 -21.63 -12.41 -13.31
N PRO A 137 -20.98 -12.30 -14.48
CA PRO A 137 -19.52 -12.39 -14.60
C PRO A 137 -18.77 -11.42 -13.69
N LEU A 138 -19.27 -10.20 -13.51
CA LEU A 138 -18.69 -9.22 -12.59
C LEU A 138 -18.84 -9.66 -11.12
N GLU A 139 -20.04 -10.11 -10.73
CA GLU A 139 -20.27 -10.65 -9.39
C GLU A 139 -19.41 -11.89 -9.14
N TRP A 140 -19.24 -12.77 -10.13
CA TRP A 140 -18.39 -13.97 -10.03
C TRP A 140 -16.91 -13.63 -9.85
N THR A 141 -16.41 -12.61 -10.54
CA THR A 141 -15.07 -12.07 -10.33
C THR A 141 -14.92 -11.51 -8.91
N SER A 142 -15.91 -10.77 -8.40
CA SER A 142 -15.92 -10.25 -7.03
C SER A 142 -15.86 -11.35 -5.98
N ILE A 143 -16.67 -12.38 -6.15
CA ILE A 143 -16.71 -13.55 -5.27
C ILE A 143 -15.35 -14.26 -5.28
N SER A 144 -14.80 -14.50 -6.48
CA SER A 144 -13.49 -15.14 -6.65
C SER A 144 -12.37 -14.33 -5.96
N TRP A 145 -12.44 -13.01 -6.08
CA TRP A 145 -11.51 -12.09 -5.40
C TRP A 145 -11.66 -12.17 -3.87
N ALA A 146 -12.90 -12.13 -3.37
CA ALA A 146 -13.19 -12.25 -1.94
C ALA A 146 -12.69 -13.60 -1.36
N ILE A 147 -12.87 -14.71 -2.09
CA ILE A 147 -12.30 -16.02 -1.72
C ILE A 147 -10.78 -15.91 -1.56
N GLY A 148 -10.09 -15.26 -2.49
CA GLY A 148 -8.64 -15.05 -2.41
C GLY A 148 -8.22 -14.24 -1.17
N LEU A 149 -8.98 -13.20 -0.80
CA LEU A 149 -8.75 -12.40 0.41
C LEU A 149 -8.93 -13.22 1.69
N VAL A 150 -9.98 -14.04 1.75
CA VAL A 150 -10.28 -14.92 2.89
C VAL A 150 -9.19 -16.00 3.03
N LEU A 151 -8.76 -16.60 1.93
CA LEU A 151 -7.70 -17.62 1.93
C LEU A 151 -6.33 -17.03 2.29
N ALA A 152 -6.07 -15.77 1.96
CA ALA A 152 -4.83 -15.09 2.34
C ALA A 152 -4.80 -14.70 3.83
N ALA A 153 -5.95 -14.43 4.45
CA ALA A 153 -6.04 -13.88 5.81
C ALA A 153 -5.30 -14.72 6.88
N PRO A 154 -5.42 -16.05 6.95
CA PRO A 154 -4.69 -16.85 7.93
C PRO A 154 -3.16 -16.78 7.77
N ALA A 155 -2.67 -16.60 6.54
CA ALA A 155 -1.24 -16.53 6.24
C ALA A 155 -0.62 -15.18 6.62
N LEU A 156 -1.40 -14.10 6.79
CA LEU A 156 -0.90 -12.74 7.02
C LEU A 156 0.03 -12.66 8.24
N ARG A 157 -0.29 -13.38 9.33
CA ARG A 157 0.54 -13.43 10.53
C ARG A 157 1.91 -14.03 10.25
N SER A 158 1.95 -15.17 9.57
CA SER A 158 3.20 -15.84 9.19
C SER A 158 4.01 -14.98 8.22
N ILE A 159 3.36 -14.35 7.25
CA ILE A 159 4.00 -13.45 6.29
C ILE A 159 4.61 -12.26 7.02
N SER A 160 3.88 -11.62 7.93
CA SER A 160 4.35 -10.49 8.74
C SER A 160 5.62 -10.84 9.51
N THR A 161 5.61 -11.97 10.22
CA THR A 161 6.78 -12.44 10.98
C THR A 161 7.98 -12.72 10.07
N ASN A 162 7.75 -13.38 8.93
CA ASN A 162 8.82 -13.66 7.98
C ASN A 162 9.37 -12.40 7.31
N LEU A 163 8.53 -11.38 7.07
CA LEU A 163 8.97 -10.11 6.52
C LEU A 163 9.88 -9.35 7.49
N ASP A 164 9.59 -9.36 8.78
CA ASP A 164 10.36 -8.60 9.78
C ASP A 164 11.58 -9.36 10.32
N GLN A 165 11.47 -10.67 10.50
CA GLN A 165 12.47 -11.51 11.17
C GLN A 165 13.10 -12.57 10.28
N GLY A 166 12.50 -12.86 9.10
CA GLY A 166 12.92 -13.95 8.23
C GLY A 166 14.17 -13.65 7.40
N GLN A 167 15.07 -14.60 7.31
CA GLN A 167 16.24 -14.52 6.44
C GLN A 167 15.89 -14.79 4.96
N ASN A 168 14.78 -15.51 4.70
CA ASN A 168 14.40 -15.99 3.36
C ASN A 168 13.37 -15.08 2.66
N LEU A 169 13.39 -13.77 2.93
CA LEU A 169 12.45 -12.83 2.36
C LEU A 169 12.42 -12.86 0.83
N GLN A 170 13.58 -13.03 0.20
CA GLN A 170 13.70 -13.12 -1.25
C GLN A 170 12.94 -14.32 -1.81
N VAL A 171 13.01 -15.47 -1.13
CA VAL A 171 12.29 -16.69 -1.54
C VAL A 171 10.79 -16.47 -1.45
N PHE A 172 10.29 -15.88 -0.36
CA PHE A 172 8.86 -15.60 -0.18
C PHE A 172 8.32 -14.64 -1.24
N ALA A 173 8.99 -13.51 -1.47
CA ALA A 173 8.56 -12.52 -2.45
C ALA A 173 8.67 -13.05 -3.88
N GLY A 174 9.74 -13.80 -4.18
CA GLY A 174 9.96 -14.45 -5.46
C GLY A 174 8.93 -15.54 -5.75
N ALA A 175 8.68 -16.42 -4.79
CA ALA A 175 7.67 -17.46 -4.91
C ALA A 175 6.26 -16.87 -5.11
N ALA A 176 5.89 -15.85 -4.34
CA ALA A 176 4.62 -15.16 -4.50
C ALA A 176 4.48 -14.58 -5.94
N THR A 177 5.50 -13.86 -6.42
CA THR A 177 5.48 -13.30 -7.77
C THR A 177 5.38 -14.41 -8.84
N ALA A 178 6.14 -15.49 -8.70
CA ALA A 178 6.14 -16.61 -9.64
C ALA A 178 4.79 -17.37 -9.63
N ILE A 179 4.22 -17.65 -8.46
CA ILE A 179 2.91 -18.29 -8.32
C ILE A 179 1.83 -17.42 -8.95
N GLY A 180 1.77 -16.12 -8.62
CA GLY A 180 0.78 -15.22 -9.19
C GLY A 180 0.87 -15.16 -10.72
N ALA A 181 2.07 -15.05 -11.26
CA ALA A 181 2.31 -15.05 -12.70
C ALA A 181 1.89 -16.37 -13.37
N LEU A 182 2.21 -17.51 -12.73
CA LEU A 182 1.86 -18.84 -13.23
C LEU A 182 0.34 -19.02 -13.41
N PHE A 183 -0.46 -18.54 -12.43
CA PHE A 183 -1.93 -18.66 -12.48
C PHE A 183 -2.58 -17.74 -13.53
N CYS A 184 -1.84 -16.79 -14.14
CA CYS A 184 -2.31 -16.00 -15.26
C CYS A 184 -2.24 -16.77 -16.60
N LEU A 185 -1.42 -17.82 -16.71
CA LEU A 185 -1.16 -18.52 -17.99
C LEU A 185 -2.33 -19.41 -18.45
N PRO A 186 -2.94 -20.26 -17.59
CA PRO A 186 -3.93 -21.25 -18.02
C PRO A 186 -5.35 -20.71 -18.16
N VAL A 187 -5.58 -19.43 -17.98
CA VAL A 187 -6.94 -18.82 -17.88
C VAL A 187 -7.81 -19.09 -19.11
N GLY A 188 -7.21 -19.31 -20.28
CA GLY A 188 -7.93 -19.63 -21.54
C GLY A 188 -7.96 -21.09 -21.92
N PHE A 189 -7.33 -22.00 -21.15
CA PHE A 189 -7.36 -23.44 -21.49
C PHE A 189 -8.73 -24.07 -21.32
N PHE A 190 -9.42 -23.69 -20.26
CA PHE A 190 -10.74 -24.26 -19.95
C PHE A 190 -11.82 -23.19 -20.10
N LYS A 191 -12.75 -23.40 -21.01
CA LYS A 191 -13.90 -22.51 -21.22
C LYS A 191 -15.02 -22.82 -20.23
N VAL A 192 -14.70 -22.80 -18.93
CA VAL A 192 -15.63 -23.13 -17.84
C VAL A 192 -15.58 -22.06 -16.77
N THR A 193 -16.72 -21.51 -16.40
CA THR A 193 -16.80 -20.36 -15.48
C THR A 193 -16.40 -20.71 -14.04
N TRP A 194 -16.68 -21.93 -13.56
CA TRP A 194 -16.40 -22.34 -12.17
C TRP A 194 -14.92 -22.45 -11.83
N ILE A 195 -14.01 -22.50 -12.82
CA ILE A 195 -12.55 -22.59 -12.59
C ILE A 195 -11.92 -21.25 -12.19
N PHE A 196 -12.59 -20.11 -12.44
CA PHE A 196 -12.02 -18.78 -12.21
C PHE A 196 -11.65 -18.50 -10.75
N PRO A 197 -12.39 -18.93 -9.72
CA PRO A 197 -11.93 -18.82 -8.33
C PRO A 197 -10.55 -19.47 -8.10
N ILE A 198 -10.27 -20.60 -8.78
CA ILE A 198 -8.99 -21.31 -8.68
C ILE A 198 -7.85 -20.49 -9.31
N TYR A 199 -8.13 -19.68 -10.33
CA TYR A 199 -7.13 -18.77 -10.94
C TYR A 199 -6.99 -17.48 -10.16
N ILE A 200 -8.11 -16.84 -9.79
CA ILE A 200 -8.11 -15.51 -9.18
C ILE A 200 -7.62 -15.55 -7.73
N ALA A 201 -8.00 -16.54 -6.95
CA ALA A 201 -7.65 -16.58 -5.53
C ALA A 201 -6.13 -16.68 -5.26
N PRO A 202 -5.36 -17.54 -5.95
CA PRO A 202 -3.89 -17.53 -5.83
C PRO A 202 -3.25 -16.24 -6.33
N VAL A 203 -3.77 -15.62 -7.42
CA VAL A 203 -3.31 -14.32 -7.90
C VAL A 203 -3.49 -13.25 -6.83
N VAL A 204 -4.65 -13.22 -6.16
CA VAL A 204 -4.95 -12.28 -5.07
C VAL A 204 -4.02 -12.51 -3.87
N ALA A 205 -3.85 -13.75 -3.43
CA ALA A 205 -2.94 -14.08 -2.33
C ALA A 205 -1.49 -13.69 -2.67
N ALA A 206 -1.04 -14.01 -3.88
CA ALA A 206 0.29 -13.68 -4.36
C ALA A 206 0.56 -12.17 -4.41
N ILE A 207 -0.38 -11.37 -4.93
CA ILE A 207 -0.21 -9.92 -4.99
C ILE A 207 -0.16 -9.28 -3.59
N ILE A 208 -0.89 -9.80 -2.61
CA ILE A 208 -0.84 -9.31 -1.22
C ILE A 208 0.56 -9.52 -0.65
N VAL A 209 1.13 -10.71 -0.79
CA VAL A 209 2.48 -11.04 -0.27
C VAL A 209 3.56 -10.21 -0.97
N ALA A 210 3.53 -10.16 -2.29
CA ALA A 210 4.50 -9.41 -3.07
C ALA A 210 4.41 -7.90 -2.81
N ALA A 211 3.20 -7.33 -2.74
CA ALA A 211 2.99 -5.92 -2.42
C ALA A 211 3.39 -5.58 -0.97
N ALA A 212 3.19 -6.50 -0.01
CA ALA A 212 3.66 -6.31 1.36
C ALA A 212 5.19 -6.24 1.43
N SER A 213 5.90 -7.14 0.74
CA SER A 213 7.35 -7.13 0.63
C SER A 213 7.87 -5.83 0.01
N HIS A 214 7.23 -5.36 -1.05
CA HIS A 214 7.55 -4.11 -1.74
C HIS A 214 7.30 -2.89 -0.84
N THR A 215 6.17 -2.85 -0.12
CA THR A 215 5.82 -1.75 0.80
C THR A 215 6.77 -1.69 2.00
N ARG A 216 7.14 -2.86 2.57
CA ARG A 216 8.17 -2.92 3.62
C ARG A 216 9.51 -2.35 3.14
N HIS A 217 9.94 -2.72 1.93
CA HIS A 217 11.19 -2.21 1.35
C HIS A 217 11.18 -0.68 1.22
N HIS A 218 10.03 -0.06 0.91
CA HIS A 218 9.88 1.39 0.93
C HIS A 218 10.26 2.00 2.29
N GLY A 219 9.73 1.46 3.40
CA GLY A 219 10.08 1.92 4.74
C GLY A 219 11.58 1.81 5.05
N LEU A 220 12.21 0.69 4.64
CA LEU A 220 13.65 0.48 4.81
C LEU A 220 14.49 1.47 3.98
N MET A 221 14.10 1.74 2.74
CA MET A 221 14.79 2.73 1.90
C MET A 221 14.69 4.13 2.48
N ILE A 222 13.53 4.54 3.00
CA ILE A 222 13.37 5.86 3.65
C ILE A 222 14.33 5.98 4.83
N ARG A 223 14.43 4.96 5.68
CA ARG A 223 15.39 4.94 6.80
C ARG A 223 16.85 4.98 6.33
N GLY A 224 17.17 4.28 5.25
CA GLY A 224 18.51 4.32 4.67
C GLY A 224 18.92 5.71 4.13
N PHE A 225 17.93 6.56 3.78
CA PHE A 225 18.19 7.95 3.39
C PHE A 225 18.22 8.93 4.58
N SER A 226 17.31 8.77 5.54
CA SER A 226 17.09 9.75 6.62
C SER A 226 17.71 9.36 7.96
N GLY A 227 18.18 8.11 8.10
CA GLY A 227 18.59 7.56 9.39
C GLY A 227 17.42 6.87 10.14
N THR A 228 17.76 6.18 11.22
CA THR A 228 16.78 5.43 12.04
C THR A 228 15.92 6.36 12.87
N THR A 229 16.54 7.38 13.47
CA THR A 229 15.87 8.42 14.26
C THR A 229 16.33 9.78 13.78
N ILE A 230 15.39 10.71 13.65
CA ILE A 230 15.63 12.06 13.17
C ILE A 230 15.04 13.06 14.15
N GLN A 231 15.58 14.28 14.13
CA GLN A 231 15.01 15.39 14.90
C GLN A 231 13.77 15.94 14.18
N ARG A 232 12.85 16.53 14.92
CA ARG A 232 11.57 17.04 14.40
C ARG A 232 11.74 18.02 13.24
N HIS A 233 12.78 18.85 13.26
CA HIS A 233 13.07 19.81 12.20
C HIS A 233 13.57 19.16 10.89
N GLN A 234 14.09 17.91 10.93
CA GLN A 234 14.54 17.14 9.77
C GLN A 234 13.40 16.33 9.13
N PHE A 235 12.24 16.23 9.77
CA PHE A 235 11.12 15.46 9.26
C PHE A 235 10.61 15.91 7.88
N PRO A 236 10.61 17.20 7.50
CA PRO A 236 10.24 17.61 6.15
C PRO A 236 11.12 16.99 5.05
N ASP A 237 12.42 16.80 5.29
CA ASP A 237 13.34 16.17 4.33
C ASP A 237 13.01 14.69 4.17
N ARG A 238 12.80 13.97 5.27
CA ARG A 238 12.32 12.57 5.26
C ARG A 238 11.02 12.43 4.48
N ARG A 239 10.05 13.30 4.74
CA ARG A 239 8.78 13.35 4.01
C ARG A 239 8.99 13.58 2.52
N GLY A 240 9.89 14.50 2.14
CA GLY A 240 10.27 14.76 0.75
C GLY A 240 10.76 13.50 0.04
N VAL A 241 11.65 12.74 0.68
CA VAL A 241 12.18 11.47 0.15
C VAL A 241 11.09 10.41 0.04
N SER A 242 10.28 10.24 1.09
CA SER A 242 9.18 9.26 1.11
C SER A 242 8.16 9.53 0.01
N SER A 243 7.76 10.79 -0.14
CA SER A 243 6.81 11.23 -1.18
C SER A 243 7.39 11.04 -2.58
N TRP A 244 8.64 11.45 -2.80
CA TRP A 244 9.33 11.26 -4.07
C TRP A 244 9.34 9.80 -4.49
N LEU A 245 9.85 8.91 -3.65
CA LEU A 245 9.88 7.47 -3.94
C LEU A 245 8.49 6.96 -4.29
N SER A 246 7.47 7.25 -3.47
CA SER A 246 6.13 6.72 -3.65
C SER A 246 5.40 7.27 -4.89
N LEU A 247 5.54 8.57 -5.20
CA LEU A 247 4.93 9.18 -6.39
C LEU A 247 5.52 8.62 -7.68
N TYR A 248 6.85 8.51 -7.76
CA TYR A 248 7.52 7.97 -8.96
C TYR A 248 7.25 6.48 -9.15
N ALA A 249 7.18 5.69 -8.07
CA ALA A 249 6.78 4.29 -8.17
C ALA A 249 5.35 4.14 -8.69
N THR A 250 4.42 4.94 -8.16
CA THR A 250 3.02 4.92 -8.60
C THR A 250 2.92 5.36 -10.07
N ALA A 251 3.67 6.37 -10.47
CA ALA A 251 3.76 6.80 -11.88
C ALA A 251 4.28 5.68 -12.79
N ALA A 252 5.33 4.96 -12.36
CA ALA A 252 5.84 3.79 -13.06
C ALA A 252 4.78 2.68 -13.15
N GLY A 253 4.05 2.41 -12.06
CA GLY A 253 2.94 1.45 -12.03
C GLY A 253 1.82 1.80 -13.02
N CYS A 254 1.43 3.08 -13.07
CA CYS A 254 0.45 3.58 -14.04
C CYS A 254 0.94 3.42 -15.48
N LEU A 255 2.21 3.75 -15.76
CA LEU A 255 2.82 3.51 -17.06
C LEU A 255 2.77 2.02 -17.43
N GLY A 256 3.06 1.15 -16.47
CA GLY A 256 2.93 -0.29 -16.64
C GLY A 256 1.50 -0.74 -16.98
N SER A 257 0.49 -0.15 -16.35
CA SER A 257 -0.92 -0.40 -16.67
C SER A 257 -1.30 0.13 -18.06
N ALA A 258 -0.75 1.27 -18.47
CA ALA A 258 -0.92 1.81 -19.82
C ALA A 258 -0.39 0.85 -20.89
N VAL A 259 0.76 0.22 -20.66
CA VAL A 259 1.32 -0.80 -21.57
C VAL A 259 0.36 -1.99 -21.73
N ILE A 260 -0.22 -2.48 -20.63
CA ILE A 260 -1.22 -3.56 -20.70
C ILE A 260 -2.48 -3.09 -21.43
N ALA A 261 -2.99 -1.88 -21.14
CA ALA A 261 -4.15 -1.33 -21.82
C ALA A 261 -3.93 -1.19 -23.35
N ALA A 262 -2.74 -0.72 -23.74
CA ALA A 262 -2.37 -0.64 -25.15
C ALA A 262 -2.30 -2.04 -25.81
N PHE A 263 -1.75 -3.02 -25.09
CA PHE A 263 -1.67 -4.38 -25.58
C PHE A 263 -3.06 -5.04 -25.69
N VAL A 264 -3.95 -4.82 -24.73
CA VAL A 264 -5.36 -5.24 -24.83
C VAL A 264 -6.02 -4.64 -26.07
N TYR A 265 -5.86 -3.32 -26.28
CA TYR A 265 -6.37 -2.66 -27.48
C TYR A 265 -5.89 -3.29 -28.78
N TYR A 266 -4.58 -3.55 -28.87
CA TYR A 266 -3.97 -4.15 -30.05
C TYR A 266 -4.50 -5.57 -30.30
N MET A 267 -4.54 -6.41 -29.28
CA MET A 267 -4.98 -7.80 -29.40
C MET A 267 -6.45 -7.92 -29.79
N LEU A 268 -7.33 -7.12 -29.19
CA LEU A 268 -8.77 -7.12 -29.51
C LEU A 268 -9.07 -6.58 -30.92
N ARG A 269 -8.12 -5.88 -31.55
CA ARG A 269 -8.24 -5.43 -32.93
C ARG A 269 -7.87 -6.49 -33.97
N ILE A 270 -6.95 -7.39 -33.62
CA ILE A 270 -6.33 -8.35 -34.57
C ILE A 270 -6.93 -9.75 -34.44
N GLN A 271 -7.25 -10.17 -33.20
CA GLN A 271 -7.71 -11.52 -32.89
C GLN A 271 -9.19 -11.55 -32.52
N ASP A 272 -9.77 -12.74 -32.46
CA ASP A 272 -11.05 -12.92 -31.80
C ASP A 272 -10.96 -12.52 -30.32
N ILE A 273 -12.07 -12.05 -29.75
CA ILE A 273 -12.09 -11.42 -28.43
C ILE A 273 -11.56 -12.36 -27.35
N PHE A 274 -11.98 -13.64 -27.37
CA PHE A 274 -11.56 -14.61 -26.36
C PHE A 274 -10.07 -14.91 -26.43
N THR A 275 -9.55 -15.24 -27.60
CA THR A 275 -8.11 -15.52 -27.80
C THR A 275 -7.27 -14.29 -27.50
N GLY A 276 -7.72 -13.10 -27.93
CA GLY A 276 -7.06 -11.84 -27.63
C GLY A 276 -6.92 -11.60 -26.12
N LEU A 277 -7.98 -11.79 -25.34
CA LEU A 277 -7.96 -11.63 -23.89
C LEU A 277 -7.10 -12.69 -23.18
N TRP A 278 -7.10 -13.92 -23.66
CA TRP A 278 -6.23 -14.95 -23.13
C TRP A 278 -4.74 -14.63 -23.34
N VAL A 279 -4.37 -14.21 -24.56
CA VAL A 279 -2.99 -13.77 -24.84
C VAL A 279 -2.60 -12.58 -23.95
N VAL A 280 -3.53 -11.64 -23.69
CA VAL A 280 -3.30 -10.55 -22.74
C VAL A 280 -3.06 -11.08 -21.33
N SER A 281 -3.79 -12.10 -20.88
CA SER A 281 -3.57 -12.71 -19.56
C SER A 281 -2.17 -13.35 -19.47
N ILE A 282 -1.73 -14.08 -20.50
CA ILE A 282 -0.37 -14.66 -20.58
C ILE A 282 0.68 -13.55 -20.52
N PHE A 283 0.55 -12.52 -21.36
CA PHE A 283 1.49 -11.39 -21.37
C PHE A 283 1.54 -10.66 -20.04
N SER A 284 0.39 -10.52 -19.38
CA SER A 284 0.27 -9.95 -18.04
C SER A 284 1.03 -10.77 -17.01
N GLY A 285 0.90 -12.10 -17.03
CA GLY A 285 1.67 -12.99 -16.16
C GLY A 285 3.17 -12.89 -16.40
N LEU A 286 3.62 -12.91 -17.64
CA LEU A 286 5.04 -12.75 -18.00
C LEU A 286 5.61 -11.40 -17.59
N LYS A 287 4.84 -10.33 -17.78
CA LYS A 287 5.21 -8.99 -17.34
C LYS A 287 5.32 -8.91 -15.81
N TRP A 288 4.38 -9.51 -15.08
CA TRP A 288 4.45 -9.56 -13.63
C TRP A 288 5.67 -10.34 -13.16
N LEU A 289 5.96 -11.48 -13.80
CA LEU A 289 7.16 -12.28 -13.53
C LEU A 289 8.45 -11.47 -13.75
N ALA A 290 8.51 -10.59 -14.75
CA ALA A 290 9.66 -9.72 -14.95
C ALA A 290 9.93 -8.80 -13.73
N GLY A 291 8.90 -8.49 -12.93
CA GLY A 291 9.03 -7.76 -11.67
C GLY A 291 9.83 -8.50 -10.58
N ILE A 292 10.15 -9.78 -10.79
CA ILE A 292 10.99 -10.58 -9.87
C ILE A 292 12.40 -9.98 -9.69
N VAL A 293 12.85 -9.14 -10.60
CA VAL A 293 14.14 -8.42 -10.49
C VAL A 293 14.24 -7.64 -9.17
N HIS A 294 13.13 -7.14 -8.64
CA HIS A 294 13.09 -6.48 -7.34
C HIS A 294 13.48 -7.40 -6.18
N VAL A 295 13.18 -8.70 -6.29
CA VAL A 295 13.46 -9.69 -5.24
C VAL A 295 14.97 -9.77 -4.92
N PHE A 296 15.82 -9.63 -5.94
CA PHE A 296 17.28 -9.66 -5.76
C PHE A 296 17.83 -8.44 -5.01
N THR A 297 17.05 -7.39 -4.87
CA THR A 297 17.43 -6.16 -4.13
C THR A 297 16.78 -6.08 -2.75
N LEU A 298 15.89 -7.02 -2.40
CA LEU A 298 15.25 -7.05 -1.09
C LEU A 298 16.26 -7.31 0.02
N ARG A 299 16.19 -6.48 1.05
CA ARG A 299 17.02 -6.63 2.25
C ARG A 299 16.43 -7.69 3.18
N PRO A 300 17.24 -8.60 3.71
CA PRO A 300 16.79 -9.62 4.65
C PRO A 300 16.15 -8.96 5.89
N GLY A 301 15.30 -9.71 6.57
CA GLY A 301 14.81 -9.36 7.89
C GLY A 301 15.93 -9.41 8.92
N GLU A 302 15.79 -8.69 10.01
CA GLU A 302 16.70 -8.81 11.13
C GLU A 302 16.25 -9.98 12.01
N ALA A 303 17.16 -10.90 12.29
CA ALA A 303 16.92 -11.93 13.29
C ALA A 303 16.87 -11.22 14.65
N SER A 304 15.67 -10.87 15.13
CA SER A 304 15.48 -10.31 16.46
C SER A 304 15.90 -11.37 17.49
N THR A 305 16.86 -11.04 18.31
CA THR A 305 17.26 -11.86 19.47
C THR A 305 16.22 -11.85 20.60
N SER A 306 15.16 -11.08 20.45
CA SER A 306 14.10 -10.94 21.44
C SER A 306 12.93 -11.90 21.14
N PRO A 307 12.59 -12.84 22.05
CA PRO A 307 11.54 -13.83 21.86
C PRO A 307 10.14 -13.29 22.25
N SER A 308 9.64 -12.23 21.63
CA SER A 308 8.24 -11.82 21.85
C SER A 308 7.41 -11.95 20.57
N PRO A 309 7.07 -13.20 20.13
CA PRO A 309 6.38 -13.41 18.86
C PRO A 309 4.86 -13.20 18.92
N THR A 310 4.24 -13.08 20.11
CA THR A 310 2.79 -13.27 20.23
C THR A 310 1.93 -12.08 19.79
N ASN A 311 2.46 -10.86 19.78
CA ASN A 311 1.65 -9.66 19.49
C ASN A 311 2.17 -8.78 18.34
N HIS A 312 3.17 -9.27 17.58
CA HIS A 312 3.82 -8.48 16.54
C HIS A 312 2.86 -8.05 15.43
N PHE A 313 2.12 -9.01 14.85
CA PHE A 313 1.14 -8.78 13.79
C PHE A 313 0.02 -7.80 14.17
N LEU A 314 -0.45 -7.86 15.43
CA LEU A 314 -1.53 -6.98 15.93
C LEU A 314 -1.02 -5.64 16.48
N SER A 315 0.29 -5.38 16.40
CA SER A 315 0.88 -4.16 16.96
C SER A 315 0.31 -2.88 16.34
N ILE A 316 -0.11 -2.90 15.08
CA ILE A 316 -0.69 -1.74 14.39
C ILE A 316 -1.89 -1.14 15.13
N PHE A 317 -2.70 -1.97 15.81
CA PHE A 317 -3.87 -1.53 16.56
C PHE A 317 -3.53 -0.72 17.83
N LYS A 318 -2.27 -0.75 18.27
CA LYS A 318 -1.76 0.06 19.36
C LYS A 318 -1.41 1.50 18.93
N TYR A 319 -1.25 1.74 17.62
CA TYR A 319 -0.85 3.03 17.06
C TYR A 319 -2.06 3.72 16.43
N HIS A 320 -2.58 4.73 17.09
CA HIS A 320 -3.78 5.47 16.64
C HIS A 320 -3.63 6.03 15.22
N HIS A 321 -2.51 6.70 14.93
CA HIS A 321 -2.24 7.25 13.60
C HIS A 321 -2.08 6.17 12.53
N GLY A 322 -1.47 5.02 12.88
CA GLY A 322 -1.34 3.87 12.00
C GLY A 322 -2.69 3.23 11.66
N LEU A 323 -3.54 3.02 12.68
CA LEU A 323 -4.90 2.48 12.47
C LEU A 323 -5.76 3.44 11.65
N GLY A 324 -5.73 4.74 11.96
CA GLY A 324 -6.44 5.76 11.19
C GLY A 324 -6.00 5.80 9.74
N SER A 325 -4.69 5.79 9.49
CA SER A 325 -4.13 5.74 8.12
C SER A 325 -4.57 4.47 7.38
N LEU A 326 -4.64 3.33 8.05
CA LEU A 326 -5.11 2.07 7.48
C LEU A 326 -6.58 2.12 7.06
N ILE A 327 -7.45 2.68 7.90
CA ILE A 327 -8.88 2.86 7.59
C ILE A 327 -9.02 3.78 6.36
N ILE A 328 -8.30 4.88 6.32
CA ILE A 328 -8.33 5.83 5.20
C ILE A 328 -7.86 5.15 3.91
N VAL A 329 -6.80 4.33 3.95
CA VAL A 329 -6.33 3.55 2.80
C VAL A 329 -7.41 2.59 2.30
N GLY A 330 -8.12 1.90 3.18
CA GLY A 330 -9.23 1.02 2.82
C GLY A 330 -10.36 1.78 2.11
N LEU A 331 -10.80 2.90 2.70
CA LEU A 331 -11.88 3.74 2.15
C LEU A 331 -11.48 4.41 0.82
N SER A 332 -10.25 4.90 0.70
CA SER A 332 -9.75 5.52 -0.54
C SER A 332 -9.60 4.50 -1.67
N SER A 333 -9.16 3.28 -1.35
CA SER A 333 -9.08 2.18 -2.33
C SER A 333 -10.45 1.72 -2.79
N PHE A 334 -11.41 1.63 -1.86
CA PHE A 334 -12.82 1.40 -2.17
C PHE A 334 -13.37 2.48 -3.11
N THR A 335 -13.21 3.75 -2.75
CA THR A 335 -13.70 4.90 -3.55
C THR A 335 -13.12 4.88 -4.96
N SER A 336 -11.81 4.72 -5.08
CA SER A 336 -11.12 4.73 -6.38
C SER A 336 -11.61 3.62 -7.30
N MET A 337 -11.78 2.40 -6.77
CA MET A 337 -12.26 1.26 -7.57
C MET A 337 -13.76 1.37 -7.88
N CYS A 338 -14.55 1.89 -6.95
CA CYS A 338 -15.99 2.12 -7.16
C CYS A 338 -16.24 3.13 -8.27
N ILE A 339 -15.47 4.25 -8.31
CA ILE A 339 -15.55 5.24 -9.40
C ILE A 339 -15.05 4.64 -10.71
N PHE A 340 -13.93 3.90 -10.69
CA PHE A 340 -13.38 3.28 -11.89
C PHE A 340 -14.38 2.31 -12.51
N THR A 341 -14.87 1.34 -11.74
CA THR A 341 -15.81 0.32 -12.22
C THR A 341 -17.14 0.93 -12.63
N GLY A 342 -17.71 1.83 -11.78
CA GLY A 342 -18.93 2.55 -12.10
C GLY A 342 -18.81 3.41 -13.36
N GLY A 343 -17.66 4.08 -13.54
CA GLY A 343 -17.33 4.84 -14.73
C GLY A 343 -17.26 3.99 -16.00
N VAL A 344 -16.57 2.86 -15.95
CA VAL A 344 -16.48 1.91 -17.08
C VAL A 344 -17.88 1.40 -17.46
N LEU A 345 -18.68 0.99 -16.48
CA LEU A 345 -20.05 0.51 -16.74
C LEU A 345 -20.97 1.61 -17.25
N TYR A 346 -20.78 2.84 -16.80
CA TYR A 346 -21.48 4.01 -17.33
C TYR A 346 -21.15 4.25 -18.81
N LEU A 347 -19.85 4.19 -19.17
CA LEU A 347 -19.40 4.39 -20.53
C LEU A 347 -19.91 3.31 -21.49
N VAL A 348 -19.93 2.06 -21.04
CA VAL A 348 -20.40 0.92 -21.86
C VAL A 348 -21.92 0.86 -21.91
N GLY A 349 -22.60 0.99 -20.76
CA GLY A 349 -24.04 0.71 -20.65
C GLY A 349 -24.96 1.88 -20.89
N GLN A 350 -24.51 3.13 -20.68
CA GLN A 350 -25.33 4.32 -20.86
C GLN A 350 -24.87 5.20 -22.02
N LEU A 351 -23.57 5.44 -22.16
CA LEU A 351 -23.05 6.24 -23.27
C LEU A 351 -22.77 5.40 -24.52
N CYS A 352 -22.90 4.09 -24.43
CA CYS A 352 -22.77 3.16 -25.55
C CYS A 352 -21.48 3.36 -26.36
N LEU A 353 -20.38 3.61 -25.65
CA LEU A 353 -19.08 3.75 -26.30
C LEU A 353 -18.63 2.39 -26.85
N LYS A 354 -18.11 2.40 -28.06
CA LYS A 354 -17.54 1.20 -28.69
C LYS A 354 -16.45 0.63 -27.78
N PRO A 355 -16.38 -0.70 -27.59
CA PRO A 355 -15.36 -1.34 -26.74
C PRO A 355 -13.92 -0.92 -27.07
N VAL A 356 -13.61 -0.75 -28.36
CA VAL A 356 -12.31 -0.26 -28.82
C VAL A 356 -12.01 1.17 -28.33
N PHE A 357 -13.04 2.02 -28.27
CA PHE A 357 -12.89 3.39 -27.79
C PHE A 357 -12.71 3.45 -26.28
N LEU A 358 -13.37 2.55 -25.54
CA LEU A 358 -13.20 2.38 -24.12
C LEU A 358 -11.74 2.04 -23.75
N LEU A 359 -11.10 1.15 -24.53
CA LEU A 359 -9.70 0.80 -24.32
C LEU A 359 -8.75 1.97 -24.59
N TYR A 360 -9.09 2.84 -25.57
CA TYR A 360 -8.36 4.07 -25.80
C TYR A 360 -8.45 5.04 -24.60
N PHE A 361 -9.63 5.18 -23.99
CA PHE A 361 -9.79 5.94 -22.75
C PHE A 361 -9.00 5.36 -21.60
N TRP A 362 -8.94 4.04 -21.48
CA TRP A 362 -8.12 3.39 -20.48
C TRP A 362 -6.65 3.68 -20.64
N LEU A 363 -6.16 3.65 -21.87
CA LEU A 363 -4.79 4.01 -22.15
C LEU A 363 -4.49 5.42 -21.63
N ILE A 364 -5.37 6.38 -21.92
CA ILE A 364 -5.24 7.76 -21.43
C ILE A 364 -5.35 7.81 -19.90
N TYR A 365 -6.30 7.10 -19.31
CA TYR A 365 -6.48 7.01 -17.88
C TYR A 365 -5.20 6.59 -17.14
N PHE A 366 -4.42 5.69 -17.70
CA PHE A 366 -3.18 5.22 -17.09
C PHE A 366 -1.95 6.05 -17.49
N ILE A 367 -1.91 6.67 -18.65
CA ILE A 367 -0.78 7.52 -19.05
C ILE A 367 -0.78 8.84 -18.27
N PHE A 368 -1.94 9.44 -18.04
CA PHE A 368 -2.02 10.75 -17.42
C PHE A 368 -1.34 10.84 -16.04
N PRO A 369 -1.53 9.87 -15.11
CA PRO A 369 -0.85 9.87 -13.82
C PRO A 369 0.67 9.72 -13.93
N SER A 370 1.18 9.09 -14.99
CA SER A 370 2.63 8.97 -15.20
C SER A 370 3.31 10.33 -15.39
N VAL A 371 2.56 11.33 -15.80
CA VAL A 371 3.01 12.72 -15.94
C VAL A 371 2.58 13.58 -14.75
N SER A 372 1.31 13.48 -14.33
CA SER A 372 0.76 14.35 -13.29
C SER A 372 1.36 14.08 -11.90
N LEU A 373 1.65 12.83 -11.56
CA LEU A 373 2.20 12.49 -10.25
C LEU A 373 3.63 13.04 -10.03
N PRO A 374 4.58 12.88 -10.97
CA PRO A 374 5.88 13.55 -10.85
C PRO A 374 5.79 15.07 -10.74
N LEU A 375 4.83 15.71 -11.44
CA LEU A 375 4.60 17.16 -11.35
C LEU A 375 4.03 17.59 -9.99
N LEU A 376 3.33 16.73 -9.28
CA LEU A 376 2.84 17.03 -7.93
C LEU A 376 3.94 17.09 -6.88
N GLN A 377 5.09 16.46 -7.10
CA GLN A 377 6.22 16.52 -6.16
C GLN A 377 6.76 17.94 -5.96
N PRO A 378 7.16 18.70 -7.00
CA PRO A 378 7.61 20.08 -6.79
C PRO A 378 6.50 20.97 -6.22
N ILE A 379 5.24 20.75 -6.59
CA ILE A 379 4.08 21.45 -6.03
C ILE A 379 4.00 21.20 -4.52
N GLN A 380 4.11 19.93 -4.08
CA GLN A 380 4.14 19.56 -2.66
C GLN A 380 5.28 20.29 -1.90
N LEU A 381 6.47 20.36 -2.49
CA LEU A 381 7.63 21.00 -1.87
C LEU A 381 7.43 22.52 -1.74
N VAL A 382 6.94 23.19 -2.78
CA VAL A 382 6.65 24.64 -2.78
C VAL A 382 5.61 25.00 -1.72
N PHE A 383 4.50 24.24 -1.65
CA PHE A 383 3.44 24.49 -0.66
C PHE A 383 3.74 23.88 0.72
N LYS A 384 4.87 23.23 0.90
CA LYS A 384 5.24 22.51 2.14
C LYS A 384 4.09 21.63 2.66
N ALA A 385 3.36 20.99 1.71
CA ALA A 385 2.20 20.18 2.03
C ALA A 385 2.64 18.88 2.70
N ASN A 386 2.01 18.54 3.83
CA ASN A 386 2.22 17.27 4.51
C ASN A 386 1.51 16.11 3.78
N ALA A 387 1.86 14.87 4.13
CA ALA A 387 1.31 13.69 3.47
C ALA A 387 -0.23 13.59 3.64
N VAL A 388 -0.76 14.02 4.77
CA VAL A 388 -2.21 14.09 5.04
C VAL A 388 -2.90 15.07 4.09
N LYS A 389 -2.33 16.29 3.91
CA LYS A 389 -2.90 17.30 2.99
C LYS A 389 -2.89 16.81 1.55
N MET A 390 -1.84 16.11 1.13
CA MET A 390 -1.77 15.53 -0.22
C MET A 390 -2.79 14.39 -0.39
N HIS A 391 -2.98 13.56 0.65
CA HIS A 391 -4.02 12.53 0.62
C HIS A 391 -5.43 13.15 0.58
N LEU A 392 -5.68 14.22 1.36
CA LEU A 392 -6.92 15.00 1.32
C LEU A 392 -7.17 15.61 -0.07
N LEU A 393 -6.14 16.11 -0.76
CA LEU A 393 -6.25 16.55 -2.15
C LEU A 393 -6.78 15.41 -3.05
N GLY A 394 -6.25 14.21 -2.91
CA GLY A 394 -6.76 13.04 -3.62
C GLY A 394 -8.23 12.75 -3.32
N LEU A 395 -8.65 12.82 -2.05
CA LEU A 395 -10.06 12.64 -1.66
C LEU A 395 -10.98 13.73 -2.23
N ILE A 396 -10.53 14.99 -2.23
CA ILE A 396 -11.28 16.12 -2.83
C ILE A 396 -11.47 15.88 -4.34
N LEU A 397 -10.43 15.49 -5.06
CA LEU A 397 -10.54 15.14 -6.47
C LEU A 397 -11.51 13.97 -6.72
N SER A 398 -11.48 12.94 -5.84
CA SER A 398 -12.46 11.84 -5.90
C SER A 398 -13.89 12.30 -5.60
N LEU A 399 -14.10 13.22 -4.66
CA LEU A 399 -15.41 13.81 -4.37
C LEU A 399 -15.93 14.59 -5.57
N VAL A 400 -15.07 15.41 -6.20
CA VAL A 400 -15.46 16.16 -7.40
C VAL A 400 -15.86 15.22 -8.53
N THR A 401 -15.07 14.19 -8.80
CA THR A 401 -15.36 13.23 -9.89
C THR A 401 -16.60 12.40 -9.58
N SER A 402 -16.74 11.83 -8.38
CA SER A 402 -17.92 11.04 -8.03
C SER A 402 -19.20 11.89 -7.97
N GLY A 403 -19.10 13.10 -7.41
CA GLY A 403 -20.22 14.06 -7.37
C GLY A 403 -20.66 14.50 -8.76
N THR A 404 -19.72 14.85 -9.63
CA THR A 404 -19.99 15.18 -11.04
C THR A 404 -20.61 14.01 -11.79
N GLY A 405 -20.03 12.79 -11.62
CA GLY A 405 -20.58 11.58 -12.24
C GLY A 405 -22.00 11.25 -11.76
N PHE A 406 -22.31 11.50 -10.49
CA PHE A 406 -23.66 11.32 -9.95
C PHE A 406 -24.64 12.38 -10.44
N GLN A 407 -24.28 13.67 -10.39
CA GLN A 407 -25.14 14.80 -10.74
C GLN A 407 -25.50 14.78 -12.24
N PHE A 408 -24.51 14.60 -13.09
CA PHE A 408 -24.66 14.65 -14.53
C PHE A 408 -24.87 13.28 -15.19
N ARG A 409 -25.26 12.25 -14.43
CA ARG A 409 -25.45 10.88 -14.95
C ARG A 409 -26.49 10.72 -16.06
N LYS A 410 -27.39 11.67 -16.19
CA LYS A 410 -28.46 11.68 -17.24
C LYS A 410 -28.10 12.54 -18.46
N GLU A 411 -27.01 13.29 -18.38
CA GLU A 411 -26.60 14.20 -19.46
C GLU A 411 -25.82 13.44 -20.54
N ASN A 412 -25.85 13.97 -21.76
CA ASN A 412 -25.08 13.45 -22.88
C ASN A 412 -23.62 13.91 -22.78
N TRP A 413 -22.78 13.08 -22.17
CA TRP A 413 -21.36 13.37 -22.01
C TRP A 413 -20.65 13.32 -23.37
N GLN A 414 -20.01 14.43 -23.72
CA GLN A 414 -19.13 14.49 -24.87
C GLN A 414 -17.77 13.89 -24.55
N ARG A 415 -17.02 13.49 -25.58
CA ARG A 415 -15.72 12.81 -25.43
C ARG A 415 -14.72 13.59 -24.57
N HIS A 416 -14.67 14.91 -24.70
CA HIS A 416 -13.76 15.75 -23.91
C HIS A 416 -14.13 15.80 -22.42
N HIS A 417 -15.42 15.75 -22.06
CA HIS A 417 -15.85 15.66 -20.66
C HIS A 417 -15.34 14.37 -20.02
N ILE A 418 -15.44 13.24 -20.75
CA ILE A 418 -14.97 11.94 -20.27
C ILE A 418 -13.45 11.93 -20.11
N LEU A 419 -12.70 12.56 -21.03
CA LEU A 419 -11.24 12.68 -20.92
C LEU A 419 -10.81 13.47 -19.70
N ILE A 420 -11.44 14.62 -19.43
CA ILE A 420 -11.16 15.44 -18.25
C ILE A 420 -11.50 14.65 -16.99
N PHE A 421 -12.66 14.00 -16.96
CA PHE A 421 -13.08 13.15 -15.85
C PHE A 421 -12.05 12.04 -15.59
N ALA A 422 -11.62 11.33 -16.64
CA ALA A 422 -10.62 10.28 -16.54
C ALA A 422 -9.26 10.80 -16.02
N ALA A 423 -8.82 11.97 -16.50
CA ALA A 423 -7.56 12.58 -16.07
C ALA A 423 -7.59 12.99 -14.59
N VAL A 424 -8.66 13.62 -14.13
CA VAL A 424 -8.84 14.03 -12.74
C VAL A 424 -8.92 12.81 -11.83
N GLN A 425 -9.74 11.82 -12.20
CA GLN A 425 -9.91 10.60 -11.40
C GLN A 425 -8.65 9.75 -11.34
N SER A 426 -7.92 9.63 -12.44
CA SER A 426 -6.68 8.86 -12.46
C SER A 426 -5.58 9.50 -11.62
N THR A 427 -5.47 10.84 -11.67
CA THR A 427 -4.57 11.60 -10.79
C THR A 427 -4.96 11.40 -9.33
N SER A 428 -6.26 11.51 -9.01
CA SER A 428 -6.79 11.25 -7.66
C SER A 428 -6.40 9.86 -7.16
N ALA A 429 -6.68 8.81 -7.93
CA ALA A 429 -6.35 7.44 -7.57
C ALA A 429 -4.84 7.24 -7.35
N GLY A 430 -4.00 7.85 -8.19
CA GLY A 430 -2.55 7.83 -8.04
C GLY A 430 -2.07 8.53 -6.76
N VAL A 431 -2.60 9.70 -6.46
CA VAL A 431 -2.29 10.45 -5.23
C VAL A 431 -2.70 9.67 -3.98
N LEU A 432 -3.92 9.13 -3.96
CA LEU A 432 -4.43 8.32 -2.85
C LEU A 432 -3.56 7.08 -2.61
N HIS A 433 -3.15 6.41 -3.68
CA HIS A 433 -2.26 5.25 -3.58
C HIS A 433 -0.87 5.62 -3.05
N ALA A 434 -0.26 6.68 -3.59
CA ALA A 434 1.08 7.11 -3.21
C ALA A 434 1.14 7.58 -1.75
N PHE A 435 0.26 8.50 -1.36
CA PHE A 435 0.27 9.08 -0.02
C PHE A 435 -0.35 8.19 1.04
N GLY A 436 -1.26 7.26 0.68
CA GLY A 436 -1.74 6.22 1.60
C GLY A 436 -0.59 5.31 2.07
N ARG A 437 0.35 4.96 1.17
CA ARG A 437 1.56 4.21 1.51
C ARG A 437 2.50 5.02 2.40
N VAL A 438 2.74 6.29 2.07
CA VAL A 438 3.58 7.20 2.86
C VAL A 438 3.05 7.33 4.29
N LEU A 439 1.77 7.67 4.45
CA LEU A 439 1.13 7.86 5.75
C LEU A 439 1.28 6.64 6.67
N LEU A 440 1.09 5.45 6.12
CA LEU A 440 1.19 4.24 6.92
C LEU A 440 2.64 3.89 7.27
N MET A 441 3.58 4.06 6.34
CA MET A 441 4.99 3.76 6.59
C MET A 441 5.64 4.75 7.56
N ASP A 442 5.21 6.01 7.58
CA ASP A 442 5.67 6.98 8.57
C ASP A 442 5.14 6.66 9.99
N CYS A 443 4.07 5.88 10.11
CA CYS A 443 3.55 5.40 11.40
C CYS A 443 4.15 4.04 11.82
N SER A 444 5.03 3.41 11.02
CA SER A 444 5.54 2.08 11.32
C SER A 444 6.81 2.14 12.16
N PRO A 445 6.83 1.53 13.37
CA PRO A 445 8.03 1.45 14.19
C PRO A 445 9.13 0.65 13.51
N ALA A 446 10.38 0.95 13.87
CA ALA A 446 11.53 0.20 13.42
C ALA A 446 11.38 -1.30 13.80
N GLY A 447 11.64 -2.20 12.84
CA GLY A 447 11.49 -3.65 13.02
C GLY A 447 10.06 -4.19 12.94
N LYS A 448 9.03 -3.34 12.69
CA LYS A 448 7.63 -3.74 12.51
C LYS A 448 7.05 -3.35 11.14
N GLU A 449 7.90 -2.94 10.20
CA GLU A 449 7.48 -2.51 8.86
C GLU A 449 6.77 -3.60 8.08
N GLY A 450 7.15 -4.85 8.27
CA GLY A 450 6.50 -6.00 7.65
C GLY A 450 5.07 -6.18 8.12
N ALA A 451 4.81 -6.02 9.43
CA ALA A 451 3.46 -6.08 9.98
C ALA A 451 2.57 -4.98 9.38
N PHE A 452 3.06 -3.73 9.35
CA PHE A 452 2.34 -2.60 8.78
C PHE A 452 2.13 -2.76 7.27
N ALA A 453 3.14 -3.22 6.54
CA ALA A 453 3.06 -3.46 5.10
C ALA A 453 2.06 -4.56 4.72
N VAL A 454 1.98 -5.63 5.52
CA VAL A 454 0.99 -6.72 5.32
C VAL A 454 -0.43 -6.21 5.52
N TRP A 455 -0.68 -5.46 6.61
CA TRP A 455 -1.99 -4.84 6.83
C TRP A 455 -2.36 -3.85 5.73
N TYR A 456 -1.41 -3.01 5.30
CA TYR A 456 -1.61 -2.09 4.18
C TYR A 456 -2.07 -2.82 2.92
N SER A 457 -1.31 -3.84 2.52
CA SER A 457 -1.58 -4.59 1.28
C SER A 457 -2.92 -5.30 1.34
N TRP A 458 -3.24 -5.92 2.47
CA TRP A 458 -4.50 -6.64 2.64
C TRP A 458 -5.71 -5.70 2.69
N VAL A 459 -5.69 -4.65 3.53
CA VAL A 459 -6.80 -3.68 3.65
C VAL A 459 -7.03 -2.92 2.35
N LYS A 460 -5.96 -2.54 1.64
CA LYS A 460 -6.05 -1.96 0.30
C LYS A 460 -6.79 -2.90 -0.66
N MET A 461 -6.44 -4.18 -0.68
CA MET A 461 -7.08 -5.17 -1.55
C MET A 461 -8.52 -5.46 -1.15
N VAL A 462 -8.84 -5.46 0.15
CA VAL A 462 -10.22 -5.53 0.65
C VAL A 462 -11.04 -4.33 0.17
N GLY A 463 -10.53 -3.11 0.36
CA GLY A 463 -11.20 -1.90 -0.12
C GLY A 463 -11.44 -1.93 -1.63
N THR A 464 -10.44 -2.32 -2.40
CA THR A 464 -10.54 -2.45 -3.87
C THR A 464 -11.60 -3.50 -4.27
N CYS A 465 -11.60 -4.68 -3.64
CA CYS A 465 -12.59 -5.74 -3.90
C CYS A 465 -14.01 -5.28 -3.57
N LEU A 466 -14.21 -4.64 -2.41
CA LEU A 466 -15.52 -4.14 -2.00
C LEU A 466 -16.02 -3.03 -2.93
N GLY A 467 -15.13 -2.10 -3.35
CA GLY A 467 -15.48 -1.07 -4.33
C GLY A 467 -15.90 -1.66 -5.67
N PHE A 468 -15.19 -2.67 -6.15
CA PHE A 468 -15.54 -3.41 -7.35
C PHE A 468 -16.88 -4.14 -7.20
N ALA A 469 -17.09 -4.85 -6.09
CA ALA A 469 -18.31 -5.61 -5.83
C ALA A 469 -19.57 -4.71 -5.77
N ILE A 470 -19.48 -3.58 -5.06
CA ILE A 470 -20.60 -2.62 -4.96
C ILE A 470 -20.93 -2.01 -6.32
N ALA A 471 -19.90 -1.58 -7.06
CA ALA A 471 -20.11 -0.99 -8.39
C ALA A 471 -20.67 -2.01 -9.38
N SER A 472 -20.23 -3.27 -9.32
CA SER A 472 -20.71 -4.37 -10.16
C SER A 472 -22.16 -4.75 -9.85
N GLY A 473 -22.55 -4.82 -8.57
CA GLY A 473 -23.91 -5.10 -8.15
C GLY A 473 -24.90 -3.98 -8.48
N ALA A 474 -24.44 -2.71 -8.38
CA ALA A 474 -25.25 -1.56 -8.72
C ALA A 474 -25.55 -1.44 -10.24
N ALA A 475 -24.69 -2.02 -11.09
CA ALA A 475 -24.85 -1.96 -12.55
C ALA A 475 -26.15 -2.59 -13.05
N ALA A 476 -26.63 -3.63 -12.38
CA ALA A 476 -27.88 -4.31 -12.77
C ALA A 476 -29.15 -3.42 -12.69
N GLY A 477 -29.05 -2.24 -12.04
CA GLY A 477 -30.18 -1.33 -11.87
C GLY A 477 -29.88 0.15 -12.05
N ASN A 478 -28.79 0.67 -11.50
CA ASN A 478 -28.53 2.11 -11.49
C ASN A 478 -27.04 2.44 -11.29
N VAL A 479 -26.34 2.77 -12.36
CA VAL A 479 -24.92 3.19 -12.29
C VAL A 479 -24.71 4.42 -11.38
N GLY A 480 -25.73 5.29 -11.25
CA GLY A 480 -25.69 6.42 -10.32
C GLY A 480 -25.44 6.01 -8.87
N THR A 481 -25.83 4.79 -8.47
CA THR A 481 -25.58 4.27 -7.13
C THR A 481 -24.08 4.09 -6.85
N SER A 482 -23.29 3.66 -7.84
CA SER A 482 -21.84 3.53 -7.70
C SER A 482 -21.18 4.88 -7.41
N PHE A 483 -21.56 5.93 -8.15
CA PHE A 483 -21.01 7.27 -7.92
C PHE A 483 -21.45 7.86 -6.58
N ALA A 484 -22.74 7.66 -6.19
CA ALA A 484 -23.25 8.11 -4.89
C ALA A 484 -22.51 7.42 -3.73
N THR A 485 -22.33 6.10 -3.81
CA THR A 485 -21.61 5.33 -2.78
C THR A 485 -20.16 5.78 -2.69
N ALA A 486 -19.49 5.97 -3.83
CA ALA A 486 -18.12 6.46 -3.87
C ALA A 486 -18.00 7.87 -3.26
N PHE A 487 -18.97 8.76 -3.56
CA PHE A 487 -19.02 10.11 -2.98
C PHE A 487 -19.17 10.06 -1.46
N CYS A 488 -20.12 9.29 -0.94
CA CYS A 488 -20.32 9.13 0.50
C CYS A 488 -19.07 8.55 1.19
N THR A 489 -18.45 7.54 0.58
CA THR A 489 -17.24 6.91 1.14
C THR A 489 -16.04 7.86 1.15
N ALA A 490 -15.84 8.64 0.07
CA ALA A 490 -14.80 9.66 0.03
C ALA A 490 -15.04 10.77 1.06
N ALA A 491 -16.30 11.20 1.25
CA ALA A 491 -16.67 12.17 2.29
C ALA A 491 -16.37 11.62 3.70
N VAL A 492 -16.72 10.38 3.98
CA VAL A 492 -16.41 9.71 5.26
C VAL A 492 -14.90 9.64 5.47
N ALA A 493 -14.14 9.23 4.44
CA ALA A 493 -12.67 9.19 4.51
C ALA A 493 -12.07 10.57 4.79
N MET A 494 -12.61 11.62 4.18
CA MET A 494 -12.18 13.00 4.42
C MET A 494 -12.49 13.46 5.85
N VAL A 495 -13.70 13.17 6.35
CA VAL A 495 -14.09 13.47 7.74
C VAL A 495 -13.16 12.76 8.72
N ILE A 496 -12.90 11.46 8.52
CA ILE A 496 -11.97 10.71 9.37
C ILE A 496 -10.56 11.32 9.30
N SER A 497 -10.07 11.69 8.11
CA SER A 497 -8.74 12.30 7.94
C SER A 497 -8.58 13.61 8.72
N ILE A 498 -9.65 14.39 8.83
CA ILE A 498 -9.63 15.70 9.51
C ILE A 498 -9.85 15.53 11.02
N TYR A 499 -10.92 14.82 11.43
CA TYR A 499 -11.37 14.79 12.83
C TYR A 499 -10.68 13.73 13.69
N ALA A 500 -10.15 12.65 13.10
CA ALA A 500 -9.36 11.67 13.84
C ALA A 500 -7.94 12.15 14.16
N ASN A 501 -7.62 13.41 13.89
CA ASN A 501 -6.32 14.03 14.17
C ASN A 501 -5.13 13.21 13.64
N ILE A 502 -5.28 12.64 12.45
CA ILE A 502 -4.23 11.83 11.82
C ILE A 502 -3.12 12.77 11.38
N SER A 503 -1.91 12.49 11.82
CA SER A 503 -0.72 13.28 11.52
C SER A 503 0.42 12.37 11.10
N ASP A 504 1.11 12.75 10.03
CA ASP A 504 2.35 12.09 9.58
C ASP A 504 3.47 12.28 10.62
N VAL A 505 3.66 13.52 11.11
CA VAL A 505 4.63 13.80 12.18
C VAL A 505 4.24 13.11 13.47
N GLY A 506 2.96 13.22 13.91
CA GLY A 506 2.46 12.57 15.12
C GLY A 506 2.60 11.05 15.04
N GLY A 507 2.36 10.46 13.87
CA GLY A 507 2.58 9.04 13.63
C GLY A 507 4.05 8.64 13.72
N ALA A 508 4.95 9.46 13.18
CA ALA A 508 6.38 9.22 13.22
C ALA A 508 6.95 9.38 14.65
N VAL A 509 6.45 10.34 15.44
CA VAL A 509 6.79 10.48 16.86
C VAL A 509 6.30 9.25 17.65
N ALA A 510 5.04 8.86 17.48
CA ALA A 510 4.47 7.67 18.13
C ALA A 510 5.19 6.37 17.74
N ALA A 511 5.74 6.30 16.52
CA ALA A 511 6.54 5.18 16.04
C ALA A 511 8.01 5.21 16.53
N GLY A 512 8.44 6.27 17.22
CA GLY A 512 9.82 6.43 17.68
C GLY A 512 10.81 6.82 16.57
N LEU A 513 10.32 7.30 15.44
CA LEU A 513 11.17 7.74 14.32
C LEU A 513 11.65 9.19 14.45
N VAL A 514 10.97 9.97 15.28
CA VAL A 514 11.25 11.39 15.54
C VAL A 514 11.45 11.62 17.03
N SER A 515 12.60 12.18 17.43
CA SER A 515 12.84 12.60 18.80
C SER A 515 12.28 14.00 19.06
N GLU A 516 11.69 14.23 20.22
CA GLU A 516 11.28 15.57 20.67
C GLU A 516 12.49 16.32 21.25
N GLU A 517 12.64 17.59 20.88
CA GLU A 517 13.80 18.45 21.24
C GLU A 517 13.83 18.85 22.74
N GLY A 518 13.63 17.94 23.64
CA GLY A 518 13.67 18.26 25.08
C GLY A 518 14.38 17.21 25.93
N GLU A 519 14.50 15.98 25.42
CA GLU A 519 15.00 14.88 26.24
C GLU A 519 16.52 14.78 26.34
N THR A 520 17.26 15.22 25.31
CA THR A 520 18.72 15.17 25.34
C THR A 520 19.34 16.19 26.31
N ALA A 521 18.72 17.35 26.51
CA ALA A 521 19.23 18.35 27.44
C ALA A 521 19.01 17.97 28.90
N SER A 522 17.85 17.34 29.23
CA SER A 522 17.54 16.95 30.61
C SER A 522 18.31 15.70 31.08
N THR A 523 18.68 14.82 30.15
CA THR A 523 19.47 13.61 30.48
C THR A 523 20.94 13.96 30.68
N ILE A 524 21.46 14.93 29.92
CA ILE A 524 22.83 15.40 30.06
C ILE A 524 23.00 16.23 31.35
N THR A 525 22.03 17.10 31.69
CA THR A 525 22.04 17.85 32.97
C THR A 525 21.86 16.96 34.19
N LYS A 526 21.00 15.95 34.16
CA LYS A 526 20.90 14.97 35.25
C LYS A 526 22.17 14.10 35.40
N GLY A 527 22.83 13.73 34.32
CA GLY A 527 24.09 12.99 34.37
C GLY A 527 25.26 13.83 34.88
N LEU A 528 25.24 15.15 34.65
CA LEU A 528 26.26 16.08 35.16
C LEU A 528 26.02 16.38 36.66
N ASP A 529 24.77 16.59 37.10
CA ASP A 529 24.46 16.81 38.51
C ASP A 529 24.69 15.56 39.37
N GLU A 530 24.51 14.35 38.82
CA GLU A 530 24.81 13.10 39.52
C GLU A 530 26.31 12.81 39.61
N SER A 531 27.10 13.22 38.61
CA SER A 531 28.57 13.09 38.62
C SER A 531 29.23 14.06 39.60
N ASP A 532 28.72 15.29 39.70
CA ASP A 532 29.21 16.28 40.66
C ASP A 532 28.82 15.94 42.12
N SER A 533 27.66 15.33 42.35
CA SER A 533 27.29 14.85 43.70
C SER A 533 28.11 13.65 44.15
N MET A 534 28.53 12.79 43.22
CA MET A 534 29.42 11.65 43.52
C MET A 534 30.87 12.08 43.75
N SER A 535 31.36 13.10 43.04
CA SER A 535 32.71 13.64 43.28
C SER A 535 32.86 14.38 44.61
N MET A 536 31.81 15.07 45.08
CA MET A 536 31.82 15.71 46.42
C MET A 536 31.72 14.70 47.59
N SER A 537 31.10 13.53 47.37
CA SER A 537 31.04 12.51 48.45
C SER A 537 32.38 11.72 48.59
N MET A 538 33.17 11.56 47.55
CA MET A 538 34.46 10.92 47.61
C MET A 538 35.58 11.80 48.21
N SER A 539 35.51 13.13 48.04
CA SER A 539 36.49 14.03 48.65
C SER A 539 36.39 14.17 50.17
N ASN A 540 35.21 13.85 50.77
CA ASN A 540 35.01 13.88 52.20
C ASN A 540 35.41 12.57 52.95
N VAL A 541 35.59 11.46 52.21
CA VAL A 541 36.00 10.19 52.82
C VAL A 541 37.53 10.13 53.00
N ASP A 542 38.31 10.71 52.07
CA ASP A 542 39.79 10.75 52.18
C ASP A 542 40.32 11.78 53.16
N GLY A 543 39.54 12.79 53.51
CA GLY A 543 39.89 13.79 54.54
C GLY A 543 39.84 13.26 55.97
N ASN A 544 39.03 12.23 56.25
CA ASN A 544 38.94 11.65 57.62
C ASN A 544 39.94 10.51 57.87
N ALA A 545 40.44 9.82 56.84
CA ALA A 545 41.45 8.77 57.01
C ALA A 545 42.83 9.32 57.31
N LYS A 546 43.18 10.56 56.90
CA LYS A 546 44.48 11.19 57.15
C LYS A 546 44.57 11.83 58.55
N LYS A 547 43.49 12.04 59.27
CA LYS A 547 43.52 12.56 60.66
C LYS A 547 43.64 11.47 61.73
N GLN A 548 43.40 10.23 61.43
CA GLN A 548 43.59 9.10 62.37
C GLN A 548 44.98 8.49 62.31
N ALA A 549 45.77 8.71 61.25
CA ALA A 549 47.14 8.15 61.13
C ALA A 549 48.24 9.02 61.74
N VAL A 550 47.97 10.22 62.25
CA VAL A 550 48.95 11.13 62.88
C VAL A 550 48.86 11.12 64.41
N GLY A 551 47.93 10.35 65.00
CA GLY A 551 47.71 10.29 66.46
C GLY A 551 48.38 9.10 67.20
N GLU A 552 49.09 8.22 66.51
CA GLU A 552 49.60 6.95 67.14
C GLU A 552 51.13 6.81 67.11
N GLU A 553 51.87 7.91 66.91
CA GLU A 553 53.35 7.91 66.95
C GLU A 553 53.96 8.89 67.98
N ALA A 554 53.21 9.17 69.06
CA ALA A 554 53.74 9.91 70.22
C ALA A 554 53.12 9.41 71.53
N ALA A 555 53.51 8.15 71.99
CA ALA A 555 53.51 7.74 73.38
C ALA A 555 54.44 6.50 73.54
#